data_a21d2a055be4807aac80c544bc3506df
#
_entry.id   a21d2a055be4807aac80c544bc3506df
#
_cell.length_a   1.000
_cell.length_b   1.000
_cell.length_c   1.000
_cell.angle_alpha   90.00
_cell.angle_beta   90.00
_cell.angle_gamma   90.00
#
_symmetry.space_group_name_H-M   'P 1'
#
loop_
_entity.id
_entity.type
_entity.pdbx_description
1 polymer ?
#
loop_
_entity_poly.entity_id
_entity_poly.type
_entity_poly.pdbx_seq_one_letter_code
_entity_poly.pdbx_strand_id
1 'polypeptide(L)' 'MKREQYYKNKRTGERTESHKQAMEWYRGKDEIEVWYFSETLNEWLCGIEWVW' A
#
# COMPACT_ATOMS: atom_id res chain seq x y z
N MET A 1 6.46 -13.64 11.29
CA MET A 1 6.93 -12.26 11.36
C MET A 1 6.08 -11.37 10.47
N LYS A 2 5.51 -10.31 11.02
CA LYS A 2 4.67 -9.41 10.25
C LYS A 2 5.53 -8.46 9.44
N ARG A 3 5.21 -8.33 8.16
CA ARG A 3 5.82 -7.31 7.33
C ARG A 3 5.06 -6.01 7.57
N GLU A 4 5.78 -4.95 7.88
CA GLU A 4 5.16 -3.64 8.00
C GLU A 4 4.90 -3.09 6.62
N GLN A 5 3.63 -2.82 6.33
CA GLN A 5 3.24 -2.26 5.05
C GLN A 5 1.88 -1.58 5.17
N TYR A 6 1.63 -0.63 4.30
CA TYR A 6 0.33 0.02 4.21
C TYR A 6 0.06 0.36 2.75
N TYR A 7 -1.21 0.67 2.49
CA TYR A 7 -1.65 1.05 1.15
C TYR A 7 -2.09 2.51 1.20
N LYS A 8 -1.72 3.26 0.19
CA LYS A 8 -2.07 4.67 0.09
C LYS A 8 -2.87 4.92 -1.17
N ASN A 9 -4.00 5.58 -1.02
CA ASN A 9 -4.82 5.99 -2.16
C ASN A 9 -4.24 7.28 -2.72
N LYS A 10 -3.74 7.24 -3.93
CA LYS A 10 -3.12 8.41 -4.56
C LYS A 10 -4.11 9.53 -4.84
N ARG A 11 -5.38 9.17 -5.07
CA ARG A 11 -6.39 10.16 -5.39
C ARG A 11 -6.78 11.00 -4.19
N THR A 12 -6.96 10.37 -3.03
CA THR A 12 -7.43 11.05 -1.82
C THR A 12 -6.34 11.32 -0.79
N GLY A 13 -5.21 10.61 -0.89
CA GLY A 13 -4.14 10.68 0.10
C GLY A 13 -4.40 9.84 1.34
N GLU A 14 -5.49 9.11 1.37
CA GLU A 14 -5.80 8.24 2.49
C GLU A 14 -4.90 7.03 2.55
N ARG A 15 -4.71 6.50 3.76
CA ARG A 15 -3.89 5.31 4.00
C ARG A 15 -4.71 4.26 4.72
N THR A 16 -4.37 3.01 4.47
CA THR A 16 -4.99 1.91 5.18
C THR A 16 -4.01 0.75 5.27
N GLU A 17 -4.10 0.00 6.36
CA GLU A 17 -3.34 -1.25 6.49
C GLU A 17 -4.19 -2.43 6.03
N SER A 18 -5.46 -2.20 5.77
CA SER A 18 -6.39 -3.25 5.36
C SER A 18 -6.30 -3.50 3.86
N HIS A 19 -5.94 -4.72 3.51
CA HIS A 19 -5.92 -5.16 2.12
C HIS A 19 -7.33 -5.07 1.51
N LYS A 20 -8.33 -5.42 2.29
CA LYS A 20 -9.72 -5.37 1.83
C LYS A 20 -10.14 -3.96 1.45
N GLN A 21 -9.79 -2.97 2.28
CA GLN A 21 -10.11 -1.58 2.00
C GLN A 21 -9.39 -1.10 0.75
N ALA A 22 -8.13 -1.47 0.60
CA ALA A 22 -7.36 -1.11 -0.57
C ALA A 22 -7.96 -1.71 -1.84
N MET A 23 -8.45 -2.94 -1.76
CA MET A 23 -9.11 -3.57 -2.90
C MET A 23 -10.37 -2.83 -3.30
N GLU A 24 -11.12 -2.32 -2.33
CA GLU A 24 -12.33 -1.55 -2.63
C GLU A 24 -11.97 -0.28 -3.40
N TRP A 25 -10.91 0.41 -2.99
CA TRP A 25 -10.43 1.57 -3.70
C TRP A 25 -10.01 1.21 -5.13
N TYR A 26 -9.28 0.11 -5.27
CA TYR A 26 -8.80 -0.34 -6.56
C TYR A 26 -9.96 -0.68 -7.51
N ARG A 27 -11.00 -1.31 -6.99
CA ARG A 27 -12.20 -1.62 -7.78
C ARG A 27 -12.90 -0.35 -8.25
N GLY A 28 -12.79 0.73 -7.47
CA GLY A 28 -13.30 2.03 -7.85
C GLY A 28 -12.39 2.77 -8.82
N LYS A 29 -11.37 2.09 -9.34
CA LYS A 29 -10.39 2.61 -10.31
C LYS A 29 -9.47 3.68 -9.73
N ASP A 30 -9.31 3.70 -8.42
CA ASP A 30 -8.34 4.56 -7.78
C ASP A 30 -6.96 3.95 -7.89
N GLU A 31 -5.94 4.78 -8.04
CA GLU A 31 -4.57 4.30 -8.03
C GLU A 31 -4.12 4.11 -6.60
N ILE A 32 -3.51 2.96 -6.34
CA ILE A 32 -3.08 2.60 -5.01
C ILE A 32 -1.58 2.36 -5.00
N GLU A 33 -0.91 2.95 -4.03
CA GLU A 33 0.51 2.71 -3.79
C GLU A 33 0.65 1.75 -2.62
N VAL A 34 1.58 0.81 -2.76
CA VAL A 34 1.92 -0.10 -1.67
C VAL A 34 3.23 0.37 -1.07
N TRP A 35 3.21 0.69 0.21
CA TRP A 35 4.41 1.09 0.93
C TRP A 35 4.80 -0.01 1.90
N TYR A 36 6.07 -0.34 1.92
CA TYR A 36 6.59 -1.37 2.83
C TYR A 36 7.91 -0.93 3.42
N PHE A 37 8.19 -1.39 4.62
CA PHE A 37 9.43 -1.04 5.29
C PHE A 37 10.50 -2.07 4.97
N SER A 38 11.65 -1.59 4.51
CA SER A 38 12.79 -2.45 4.22
C SER A 38 13.74 -2.43 5.41
N GLU A 39 13.85 -3.56 6.11
CA GLU A 39 14.78 -3.67 7.23
C GLU A 39 16.23 -3.60 6.78
N THR A 40 16.50 -4.09 5.57
CA THR A 40 17.84 -4.07 4.99
C THR A 40 18.31 -2.63 4.77
N LEU A 41 17.45 -1.80 4.23
CA LEU A 41 17.76 -0.41 3.93
C LEU A 41 17.36 0.54 5.06
N ASN A 42 16.60 0.03 6.01
CA ASN A 42 16.07 0.79 7.14
C ASN A 42 15.27 2.02 6.68
N GLU A 43 14.46 1.84 5.66
CA GLU A 43 13.61 2.91 5.14
C GLU A 43 12.35 2.37 4.48
N TRP A 44 11.37 3.24 4.29
CA TRP A 44 10.13 2.91 3.61
C TRP A 44 10.32 3.01 2.10
N LEU A 45 9.83 2.00 1.39
CA LEU A 45 9.90 1.94 -0.06
C LEU A 45 8.50 1.89 -0.64
N CYS A 46 8.31 2.54 -1.77
CA CYS A 46 7.05 2.54 -2.48
C CYS A 46 7.10 1.60 -3.67
N GLY A 47 6.20 0.62 -3.68
CA GLY A 47 6.04 -0.26 -4.81
C GLY A 47 4.73 0.06 -5.51
N ILE A 48 4.74 0.00 -6.83
CA ILE A 48 3.55 0.28 -7.61
C ILE A 48 2.80 -1.00 -7.98
N GLU A 49 3.50 -2.12 -7.96
CA GLU A 49 2.92 -3.39 -8.34
C GLU A 49 2.29 -4.08 -7.15
N TRP A 50 1.08 -4.52 -7.36
CA TRP A 50 0.35 -5.29 -6.38
C TRP A 50 0.60 -6.76 -6.58
N VAL A 51 0.85 -7.44 -5.49
CA VAL A 51 0.74 -8.89 -5.46
C VAL A 51 -0.49 -9.18 -4.62
N TRP A 52 -1.55 -9.46 -5.30
CA TRP A 52 -2.82 -9.73 -4.66
C TRP A 52 -2.91 -11.16 -4.14
#